data_fbe30484f74b0191474181d01d878b8a
#
_entry.id   fbe30484f74b0191474181d01d878b8a
#
_cell.length_a   1.000
_cell.length_b   1.000
_cell.length_c   1.000
_cell.angle_alpha   90.00
_cell.angle_beta   90.00
_cell.angle_gamma   90.00
#
_symmetry.space_group_name_H-M   'P 1'
#
loop_
_entity.id
_entity.type
_entity.pdbx_description
1 polymer ?
#
loop_
_entity_poly.entity_id
_entity_poly.type
_entity_poly.pdbx_seq_one_letter_code
_entity_poly.pdbx_strand_id
1 'polypeptide(L)'
;EQPILAEKREVPDADEAWAIFGTPVDSCRIGAMNLAPDADAVISGINLGYNVGMSVYVSGTVGAAREATFLRKPGIAVSAEKQTPHDTLAYLSDWAVEMAEKLVTRGAPELTVCNLNVPPIPRAELKSQVLSPLNRAGYRDSYEQRISPRKQTYFWLSPMKQDPPLPGSDQAYLDAGHP
;
A
#
# COMPACT_ATOMS: atom_id res chain seq x y z
N GLU A 1 25.10 -4.50 -10.02
CA GLU A 1 24.45 -4.52 -8.70
C GLU A 1 25.01 -3.36 -7.88
N GLN A 2 24.16 -2.58 -7.20
CA GLN A 2 24.57 -1.51 -6.29
C GLN A 2 24.16 -1.88 -4.87
N PRO A 3 24.96 -1.54 -3.84
CA PRO A 3 24.59 -1.77 -2.46
C PRO A 3 23.40 -0.91 -2.06
N ILE A 4 22.51 -1.47 -1.22
CA ILE A 4 21.40 -0.74 -0.63
C ILE A 4 21.87 -0.22 0.74
N LEU A 5 21.84 1.10 0.93
CA LEU A 5 22.21 1.70 2.21
C LEU A 5 21.07 1.57 3.21
N ALA A 6 21.41 1.34 4.47
CA ALA A 6 20.50 1.27 5.60
C ALA A 6 21.03 2.14 6.74
N GLU A 7 20.19 3.00 7.31
CA GLU A 7 20.54 3.88 8.40
C GLU A 7 19.57 3.72 9.56
N LYS A 8 20.07 3.50 10.77
CA LYS A 8 19.22 3.44 11.96
C LYS A 8 18.63 4.81 12.25
N ARG A 9 17.37 4.82 12.69
CA ARG A 9 16.61 6.02 13.03
C ARG A 9 15.98 5.84 14.41
N GLU A 10 15.68 6.95 15.08
CA GLU A 10 14.88 6.95 16.29
C GLU A 10 13.44 7.33 15.92
N VAL A 11 12.51 6.46 16.26
CA VAL A 11 11.06 6.68 16.07
C VAL A 11 10.40 6.35 17.40
N PRO A 12 9.62 7.28 17.97
CA PRO A 12 8.88 7.02 19.21
C PRO A 12 8.03 5.75 19.10
N ASP A 13 7.97 4.98 20.17
CA ASP A 13 7.15 3.77 20.30
C ASP A 13 7.53 2.62 19.35
N ALA A 14 8.66 2.71 18.65
CA ALA A 14 9.21 1.60 17.87
C ALA A 14 10.42 0.98 18.57
N ASP A 15 10.49 -0.36 18.64
CA ASP A 15 11.65 -1.06 19.18
C ASP A 15 12.90 -0.79 18.34
N GLU A 16 12.75 -0.79 17.01
CA GLU A 16 13.77 -0.42 16.05
C GLU A 16 13.17 0.29 14.83
N ALA A 17 13.92 1.26 14.29
CA ALA A 17 13.58 1.94 13.04
C ALA A 17 14.80 2.09 12.14
N TRP A 18 14.59 1.89 10.83
CA TRP A 18 15.63 1.94 9.81
C TRP A 18 15.14 2.67 8.56
N ALA A 19 15.96 3.55 8.03
CA ALA A 19 15.77 4.12 6.70
C ALA A 19 16.52 3.26 5.69
N ILE A 20 15.81 2.65 4.75
CA ILE A 20 16.38 1.84 3.66
C ILE A 20 16.33 2.66 2.37
N PHE A 21 17.49 2.89 1.76
CA PHE A 21 17.62 3.65 0.51
C PHE A 21 17.43 2.73 -0.70
N GLY A 22 16.23 2.17 -0.81
CA GLY A 22 15.81 1.24 -1.85
C GLY A 22 14.31 1.36 -2.14
N THR A 23 13.78 0.38 -2.83
CA THR A 23 12.34 0.25 -3.07
C THR A 23 11.60 -0.24 -1.82
N PRO A 24 10.26 -0.11 -1.74
CA PRO A 24 9.50 -0.74 -0.66
C PRO A 24 9.72 -2.26 -0.56
N VAL A 25 9.94 -2.93 -1.69
CA VAL A 25 10.25 -4.36 -1.74
C VAL A 25 11.63 -4.64 -1.10
N ASP A 26 12.64 -3.81 -1.38
CA ASP A 26 13.95 -3.92 -0.74
C ASP A 26 13.85 -3.73 0.78
N SER A 27 13.05 -2.74 1.21
CA SER A 27 12.81 -2.47 2.63
C SER A 27 12.16 -3.68 3.33
N CYS A 28 11.16 -4.28 2.69
CA CYS A 28 10.53 -5.51 3.19
C CYS A 28 11.53 -6.66 3.29
N ARG A 29 12.32 -6.91 2.25
CA ARG A 29 13.32 -8.00 2.25
C ARG A 29 14.38 -7.83 3.32
N ILE A 30 14.99 -6.64 3.39
CA ILE A 30 16.04 -6.36 4.37
C ILE A 30 15.45 -6.44 5.79
N GLY A 31 14.27 -5.84 6.00
CA GLY A 31 13.56 -5.91 7.27
C GLY A 31 13.28 -7.33 7.71
N ALA A 32 12.59 -8.10 6.90
CA ALA A 32 12.10 -9.43 7.26
C ALA A 32 13.19 -10.54 7.23
N MET A 33 14.33 -10.32 6.57
CA MET A 33 15.40 -11.31 6.48
C MET A 33 16.57 -11.02 7.41
N ASN A 34 16.83 -9.75 7.74
CA ASN A 34 18.06 -9.34 8.41
C ASN A 34 17.81 -8.53 9.69
N LEU A 35 16.87 -7.59 9.70
CA LEU A 35 16.67 -6.68 10.82
C LEU A 35 15.67 -7.21 11.85
N ALA A 36 14.60 -7.86 11.37
CA ALA A 36 13.54 -8.43 12.20
C ALA A 36 13.10 -9.80 11.65
N PRO A 37 14.00 -10.81 11.59
CA PRO A 37 13.69 -12.12 11.02
C PRO A 37 12.57 -12.85 11.77
N ASP A 38 12.39 -12.54 13.04
CA ASP A 38 11.36 -13.12 13.91
C ASP A 38 9.99 -12.43 13.80
N ALA A 39 9.86 -11.38 12.99
CA ALA A 39 8.57 -10.73 12.77
C ALA A 39 7.55 -11.73 12.21
N ASP A 40 6.34 -11.77 12.78
CA ASP A 40 5.27 -12.69 12.40
C ASP A 40 4.54 -12.26 11.13
N ALA A 41 4.52 -10.97 10.79
CA ALA A 41 3.84 -10.39 9.64
C ALA A 41 4.55 -9.14 9.14
N VAL A 42 4.18 -8.68 7.96
CA VAL A 42 4.64 -7.40 7.40
C VAL A 42 3.43 -6.54 7.05
N ILE A 43 3.40 -5.32 7.60
CA ILE A 43 2.44 -4.28 7.23
C ILE A 43 3.18 -3.22 6.41
N SER A 44 2.75 -3.01 5.18
CA SER A 44 3.32 -2.03 4.25
C SER A 44 2.37 -0.84 4.08
N GLY A 45 2.80 0.33 4.49
CA GLY A 45 2.01 1.57 4.44
C GLY A 45 2.25 2.45 5.68
N ILE A 46 1.41 3.46 5.94
CA ILE A 46 0.21 3.82 5.14
C ILE A 46 0.65 4.58 3.89
N ASN A 47 0.24 4.10 2.72
CA ASN A 47 0.46 4.80 1.46
C ASN A 47 -0.52 5.96 1.30
N LEU A 48 0.00 7.13 0.88
CA LEU A 48 -0.84 8.30 0.60
C LEU A 48 -1.31 8.28 -0.86
N GLY A 49 -2.40 7.60 -1.09
CA GLY A 49 -3.04 7.32 -2.36
C GLY A 49 -3.55 5.89 -2.41
N TYR A 50 -4.71 5.66 -3.00
CA TYR A 50 -5.30 4.32 -3.08
C TYR A 50 -4.47 3.35 -3.91
N ASN A 51 -4.50 2.10 -3.47
CA ASN A 51 -4.07 0.97 -4.26
C ASN A 51 -5.29 0.11 -4.61
N VAL A 52 -5.97 0.48 -5.67
CA VAL A 52 -7.21 -0.14 -6.16
C VAL A 52 -7.12 -0.47 -7.63
N GLY A 53 -7.96 -1.37 -8.09
CA GLY A 53 -8.02 -1.78 -9.50
C GLY A 53 -6.65 -2.21 -10.03
N MET A 54 -6.32 -1.75 -11.22
CA MET A 54 -5.07 -2.12 -11.91
C MET A 54 -3.81 -1.54 -11.25
N SER A 55 -3.94 -0.46 -10.42
CA SER A 55 -2.79 0.11 -9.70
C SER A 55 -2.16 -0.86 -8.70
N VAL A 56 -2.92 -1.83 -8.21
CA VAL A 56 -2.43 -2.90 -7.31
C VAL A 56 -1.21 -3.63 -7.91
N TYR A 57 -1.19 -3.86 -9.22
CA TYR A 57 -0.13 -4.62 -9.88
C TYR A 57 1.21 -3.88 -9.98
N VAL A 58 1.19 -2.55 -9.96
CA VAL A 58 2.38 -1.68 -10.10
C VAL A 58 2.73 -0.94 -8.80
N SER A 59 1.97 -1.14 -7.75
CA SER A 59 2.18 -0.50 -6.45
C SER A 59 3.41 -1.04 -5.74
N GLY A 60 4.27 -0.14 -5.25
CA GLY A 60 5.37 -0.49 -4.35
C GLY A 60 4.89 -0.98 -2.99
N THR A 61 3.81 -0.38 -2.45
CA THR A 61 3.20 -0.75 -1.18
C THR A 61 2.64 -2.17 -1.21
N VAL A 62 1.85 -2.49 -2.24
CA VAL A 62 1.34 -3.86 -2.44
C VAL A 62 2.48 -4.82 -2.80
N GLY A 63 3.48 -4.35 -3.54
CA GLY A 63 4.69 -5.11 -3.87
C GLY A 63 5.46 -5.56 -2.63
N ALA A 64 5.64 -4.68 -1.63
CA ALA A 64 6.28 -5.03 -0.36
C ALA A 64 5.46 -6.05 0.45
N ALA A 65 4.14 -5.87 0.54
CA ALA A 65 3.26 -6.86 1.18
C ALA A 65 3.29 -8.22 0.46
N ARG A 66 3.37 -8.22 -0.88
CA ARG A 66 3.53 -9.44 -1.67
C ARG A 66 4.88 -10.11 -1.43
N GLU A 67 5.96 -9.33 -1.32
CA GLU A 67 7.28 -9.86 -0.98
C GLU A 67 7.28 -10.60 0.36
N ALA A 68 6.56 -10.09 1.37
CA ALA A 68 6.38 -10.78 2.64
C ALA A 68 5.80 -12.20 2.45
N THR A 69 4.85 -12.37 1.52
CA THR A 69 4.26 -13.70 1.27
C THR A 69 5.26 -14.68 0.64
N PHE A 70 6.21 -14.20 -0.16
CA PHE A 70 7.30 -15.02 -0.66
C PHE A 70 8.25 -15.45 0.46
N LEU A 71 8.37 -14.65 1.51
CA LEU A 71 9.11 -14.97 2.73
C LEU A 71 8.27 -15.76 3.75
N ARG A 72 7.08 -16.27 3.34
CA ARG A 72 6.15 -17.06 4.16
C ARG A 72 5.62 -16.31 5.39
N LYS A 73 5.53 -14.98 5.29
CA LYS A 73 4.92 -14.11 6.30
C LYS A 73 3.63 -13.50 5.75
N PRO A 74 2.55 -13.37 6.54
CA PRO A 74 1.39 -12.58 6.14
C PRO A 74 1.80 -11.17 5.69
N GLY A 75 1.31 -10.73 4.54
CA GLY A 75 1.55 -9.41 3.98
C GLY A 75 0.28 -8.57 3.90
N ILE A 76 0.30 -7.39 4.51
CA ILE A 76 -0.81 -6.44 4.55
C ILE A 76 -0.35 -5.14 3.89
N ALA A 77 -1.05 -4.71 2.83
CA ALA A 77 -0.89 -3.41 2.22
C ALA A 77 -1.95 -2.45 2.75
N VAL A 78 -1.57 -1.23 3.07
CA VAL A 78 -2.44 -0.26 3.75
C VAL A 78 -2.37 1.08 3.03
N SER A 79 -3.52 1.63 2.62
CA SER A 79 -3.59 2.83 1.80
C SER A 79 -4.76 3.74 2.18
N ALA A 80 -4.52 5.05 2.11
CA ALA A 80 -5.51 6.08 2.32
C ALA A 80 -5.17 7.31 1.47
N GLU A 81 -6.14 8.14 1.15
CA GLU A 81 -5.88 9.42 0.50
C GLU A 81 -5.19 10.41 1.46
N LYS A 82 -4.42 11.35 0.89
CA LYS A 82 -3.65 12.33 1.67
C LYS A 82 -4.51 13.18 2.61
N GLN A 83 -5.75 13.45 2.24
CA GLN A 83 -6.70 14.24 3.02
C GLN A 83 -7.54 13.42 4.01
N THR A 84 -7.26 12.14 4.18
CA THR A 84 -7.98 11.26 5.12
C THR A 84 -7.86 11.80 6.56
N PRO A 85 -8.99 11.94 7.29
CA PRO A 85 -8.98 12.39 8.68
C PRO A 85 -8.14 11.48 9.60
N HIS A 86 -7.57 12.08 10.64
CA HIS A 86 -6.68 11.37 11.56
C HIS A 86 -7.36 10.21 12.30
N ASP A 87 -8.64 10.37 12.68
CA ASP A 87 -9.42 9.30 13.32
C ASP A 87 -9.65 8.10 12.39
N THR A 88 -9.77 8.34 11.09
CA THR A 88 -9.88 7.30 10.07
C THR A 88 -8.52 6.64 9.81
N LEU A 89 -7.41 7.39 9.84
CA LEU A 89 -6.07 6.80 9.76
C LEU A 89 -5.76 5.92 10.98
N ALA A 90 -6.13 6.37 12.18
CA ALA A 90 -5.99 5.56 13.41
C ALA A 90 -6.80 4.26 13.30
N TYR A 91 -8.06 4.34 12.88
CA TYR A 91 -8.88 3.15 12.61
C TYR A 91 -8.23 2.21 11.60
N LEU A 92 -7.67 2.74 10.51
CA LEU A 92 -7.00 1.94 9.50
C LEU A 92 -5.76 1.22 10.06
N SER A 93 -5.01 1.89 10.94
CA SER A 93 -3.85 1.29 11.62
C SER A 93 -4.28 0.14 12.53
N ASP A 94 -5.31 0.34 13.36
CA ASP A 94 -5.86 -0.70 14.24
C ASP A 94 -6.38 -1.88 13.42
N TRP A 95 -7.08 -1.61 12.33
CA TRP A 95 -7.59 -2.64 11.44
C TRP A 95 -6.49 -3.44 10.76
N ALA A 96 -5.38 -2.79 10.37
CA ALA A 96 -4.23 -3.48 9.79
C ALA A 96 -3.57 -4.44 10.80
N VAL A 97 -3.43 -4.02 12.05
CA VAL A 97 -2.91 -4.88 13.13
C VAL A 97 -3.86 -6.06 13.39
N GLU A 98 -5.16 -5.81 13.54
CA GLU A 98 -6.17 -6.87 13.71
C GLU A 98 -6.14 -7.89 12.58
N MET A 99 -5.97 -7.44 11.34
CA MET A 99 -5.84 -8.33 10.18
C MET A 99 -4.53 -9.13 10.20
N ALA A 100 -3.41 -8.51 10.60
CA ALA A 100 -2.15 -9.21 10.77
C ALA A 100 -2.27 -10.34 11.82
N GLU A 101 -2.82 -10.04 12.99
CA GLU A 101 -3.05 -11.02 14.06
C GLU A 101 -3.96 -12.18 13.60
N LYS A 102 -5.03 -11.87 12.87
CA LYS A 102 -5.93 -12.90 12.31
C LYS A 102 -5.20 -13.81 11.33
N LEU A 103 -4.39 -13.24 10.44
CA LEU A 103 -3.65 -14.00 9.42
C LEU A 103 -2.54 -14.85 10.04
N VAL A 104 -1.87 -14.35 11.08
CA VAL A 104 -0.89 -15.12 11.85
C VAL A 104 -1.56 -16.29 12.57
N THR A 105 -2.67 -16.02 13.28
CA THR A 105 -3.32 -17.02 14.14
C THR A 105 -4.06 -18.10 13.34
N ARG A 106 -4.74 -17.71 12.26
CA ARG A 106 -5.60 -18.62 11.47
C ARG A 106 -4.89 -19.24 10.27
N GLY A 107 -3.72 -18.72 9.94
CA GLY A 107 -3.01 -18.99 8.69
C GLY A 107 -3.49 -18.10 7.54
N ALA A 108 -2.56 -17.51 6.83
CA ALA A 108 -2.83 -16.81 5.58
C ALA A 108 -2.84 -17.81 4.42
N PRO A 109 -3.75 -17.68 3.43
CA PRO A 109 -3.62 -18.44 2.20
C PRO A 109 -2.28 -18.14 1.53
N GLU A 110 -1.64 -19.14 0.95
CA GLU A 110 -0.35 -18.95 0.28
C GLU A 110 -0.42 -17.86 -0.78
N LEU A 111 0.64 -17.05 -0.85
CA LEU A 111 0.82 -15.96 -1.83
C LEU A 111 -0.34 -14.95 -1.89
N THR A 112 -1.09 -14.82 -0.80
CA THR A 112 -2.23 -13.90 -0.71
C THR A 112 -1.85 -12.66 0.11
N VAL A 113 -2.12 -11.48 -0.45
CA VAL A 113 -1.94 -10.18 0.19
C VAL A 113 -3.29 -9.65 0.65
N CYS A 114 -3.36 -9.19 1.90
CA CYS A 114 -4.48 -8.39 2.37
C CYS A 114 -4.22 -6.92 1.97
N ASN A 115 -5.10 -6.34 1.15
CA ASN A 115 -4.96 -4.95 0.68
C ASN A 115 -6.10 -4.10 1.23
N LEU A 116 -5.79 -3.23 2.18
CA LEU A 116 -6.74 -2.39 2.90
C LEU A 116 -6.69 -0.97 2.36
N ASN A 117 -7.86 -0.42 2.05
CA ASN A 117 -8.03 0.97 1.65
C ASN A 117 -9.19 1.59 2.44
N VAL A 118 -9.10 2.87 2.82
CA VAL A 118 -10.19 3.59 3.48
C VAL A 118 -10.51 4.89 2.75
N PRO A 119 -11.79 5.25 2.59
CA PRO A 119 -12.17 6.52 1.98
C PRO A 119 -11.81 7.72 2.88
N PRO A 120 -11.61 8.95 2.32
CA PRO A 120 -11.16 10.13 3.04
C PRO A 120 -12.32 10.84 3.76
N ILE A 121 -13.08 10.11 4.54
CA ILE A 121 -14.22 10.60 5.33
C ILE A 121 -13.99 10.30 6.82
N PRO A 122 -14.65 11.02 7.74
CA PRO A 122 -14.57 10.75 9.18
C PRO A 122 -14.94 9.31 9.51
N ARG A 123 -14.28 8.73 10.52
CA ARG A 123 -14.54 7.35 10.96
C ARG A 123 -16.02 7.06 11.22
N ALA A 124 -16.74 8.02 11.78
CA ALA A 124 -18.18 7.88 12.09
C ALA A 124 -19.06 7.73 10.84
N GLU A 125 -18.57 8.14 9.68
CA GLU A 125 -19.25 8.06 8.39
C GLU A 125 -18.86 6.81 7.58
N LEU A 126 -17.84 6.07 8.01
CA LEU A 126 -17.45 4.83 7.36
C LEU A 126 -18.57 3.80 7.46
N LYS A 127 -18.84 3.16 6.33
CA LYS A 127 -19.73 2.01 6.26
C LYS A 127 -19.03 0.72 6.66
N SER A 128 -19.71 -0.42 6.50
CA SER A 128 -19.12 -1.73 6.76
C SER A 128 -17.98 -2.05 5.80
N GLN A 129 -16.99 -2.78 6.30
CA GLN A 129 -15.91 -3.35 5.49
C GLN A 129 -16.47 -4.27 4.40
N VAL A 130 -15.90 -4.20 3.20
CA VAL A 130 -16.32 -5.01 2.05
C VAL A 130 -15.10 -5.68 1.40
N LEU A 131 -15.19 -6.98 1.20
CA LEU A 131 -14.27 -7.70 0.31
C LEU A 131 -14.80 -7.59 -1.13
N SER A 132 -14.03 -6.97 -2.00
CA SER A 132 -14.46 -6.62 -3.36
C SER A 132 -13.48 -7.08 -4.43
N PRO A 133 -13.95 -7.34 -5.66
CA PRO A 133 -13.08 -7.53 -6.80
C PRO A 133 -12.38 -6.20 -7.17
N LEU A 134 -11.20 -6.32 -7.77
CA LEU A 134 -10.47 -5.17 -8.32
C LEU A 134 -11.26 -4.51 -9.46
N ASN A 135 -11.25 -3.18 -9.48
CA ASN A 135 -11.79 -2.42 -10.59
C ASN A 135 -10.98 -2.69 -11.86
N ARG A 136 -11.65 -3.14 -12.92
CA ARG A 136 -11.06 -3.39 -14.24
C ARG A 136 -11.44 -2.34 -15.28
N ALA A 137 -12.07 -1.24 -14.85
CA ALA A 137 -12.29 -0.09 -15.72
C ALA A 137 -10.95 0.47 -16.22
N GLY A 138 -10.95 0.95 -17.44
CA GLY A 138 -9.72 1.29 -18.16
C GLY A 138 -8.85 2.32 -17.45
N TYR A 139 -7.58 1.99 -17.42
CA TYR A 139 -6.50 2.81 -16.90
C TYR A 139 -5.72 3.36 -18.10
N ARG A 140 -5.76 4.66 -18.29
CA ARG A 140 -5.13 5.31 -19.45
C ARG A 140 -4.08 6.31 -18.97
N ASP A 141 -2.87 5.81 -18.74
CA ASP A 141 -1.72 6.67 -18.56
C ASP A 141 -1.32 7.33 -19.88
N SER A 142 -0.94 8.58 -19.82
CA SER A 142 -0.29 9.27 -20.92
C SER A 142 0.92 10.04 -20.40
N TYR A 143 1.89 10.26 -21.29
CA TYR A 143 3.09 11.03 -20.96
C TYR A 143 3.22 12.22 -21.90
N GLU A 144 3.41 13.39 -21.32
CA GLU A 144 3.79 14.58 -22.06
C GLU A 144 5.31 14.67 -22.14
N GLN A 145 5.84 14.67 -23.36
CA GLN A 145 7.27 14.87 -23.58
C GLN A 145 7.61 16.37 -23.49
N ARG A 146 8.64 16.70 -22.73
CA ARG A 146 9.15 18.06 -22.55
C ARG A 146 10.67 18.09 -22.70
N ILE A 147 11.20 19.29 -22.89
CA ILE A 147 12.64 19.53 -22.97
C ILE A 147 13.04 20.45 -21.82
N SER A 148 14.04 20.03 -21.04
CA SER A 148 14.59 20.84 -19.94
C SER A 148 15.40 22.03 -20.47
N PRO A 149 15.67 23.07 -19.64
CA PRO A 149 16.58 24.16 -20.00
C PRO A 149 17.99 23.69 -20.40
N ARG A 150 18.42 22.51 -19.96
CA ARG A 150 19.67 21.84 -20.33
C ARG A 150 19.57 20.96 -21.57
N LYS A 151 18.51 21.13 -22.37
CA LYS A 151 18.24 20.38 -23.61
C LYS A 151 18.09 18.85 -23.40
N GLN A 152 17.73 18.41 -22.20
CA GLN A 152 17.43 16.99 -21.92
C GLN A 152 15.94 16.72 -22.12
N THR A 153 15.61 15.68 -22.84
CA THR A 153 14.23 15.21 -22.97
C THR A 153 13.78 14.53 -21.66
N TYR A 154 12.61 14.90 -21.16
CA TYR A 154 11.97 14.22 -20.05
C TYR A 154 10.46 14.06 -20.31
N PHE A 155 9.86 13.14 -19.59
CA PHE A 155 8.45 12.83 -19.71
C PHE A 155 7.74 13.15 -18.39
N TRP A 156 6.60 13.83 -18.50
CA TRP A 156 5.74 14.14 -17.38
C TRP A 156 4.50 13.26 -17.46
N LEU A 157 4.19 12.54 -16.38
CA LEU A 157 2.95 11.77 -16.32
C LEU A 157 1.76 12.74 -16.35
N SER A 158 0.91 12.64 -17.36
CA SER A 158 -0.31 13.43 -17.46
C SER A 158 -1.39 12.86 -16.56
N PRO A 159 -2.26 13.73 -15.99
CA PRO A 159 -3.39 13.25 -15.19
C PRO A 159 -4.22 12.25 -15.99
N MET A 160 -4.47 11.10 -15.38
CA MET A 160 -5.27 10.04 -15.99
C MET A 160 -6.74 10.45 -16.08
N LYS A 161 -7.36 10.21 -17.24
CA LYS A 161 -8.81 10.06 -17.31
C LYS A 161 -9.14 8.63 -16.88
N GLN A 162 -9.67 8.50 -15.68
CA GLN A 162 -10.22 7.21 -15.25
C GLN A 162 -11.63 7.06 -15.87
N ASP A 163 -11.90 5.90 -16.44
CA ASP A 163 -13.29 5.54 -16.75
C ASP A 163 -14.03 5.34 -15.42
N PRO A 164 -15.36 5.57 -15.38
CA PRO A 164 -16.13 5.34 -14.16
C PRO A 164 -15.90 3.94 -13.61
N PRO A 165 -15.81 3.77 -12.28
CA PRO A 165 -15.57 2.46 -11.69
C PRO A 165 -16.70 1.50 -12.00
N LEU A 166 -16.35 0.24 -12.21
CA LEU A 166 -17.36 -0.81 -12.42
C LEU A 166 -18.18 -1.01 -11.13
N PRO A 167 -19.50 -1.15 -11.22
CA PRO A 167 -20.33 -1.43 -10.05
C PRO A 167 -19.84 -2.65 -9.27
N GLY A 168 -19.75 -2.53 -7.94
CA GLY A 168 -19.30 -3.61 -7.07
C GLY A 168 -17.79 -3.84 -7.04
N SER A 169 -16.99 -2.97 -7.66
CA SER A 169 -15.53 -3.00 -7.57
C SER A 169 -15.01 -2.27 -6.32
N ASP A 170 -13.74 -2.48 -5.98
CA ASP A 170 -13.03 -1.82 -4.88
C ASP A 170 -13.16 -0.30 -4.93
N GLN A 171 -12.90 0.33 -6.08
CA GLN A 171 -13.06 1.77 -6.25
C GLN A 171 -14.52 2.22 -6.03
N ALA A 172 -15.50 1.48 -6.56
CA ALA A 172 -16.91 1.84 -6.40
C ALA A 172 -17.36 1.75 -4.92
N TYR A 173 -16.84 0.81 -4.15
CA TYR A 173 -17.12 0.71 -2.73
C TYR A 173 -16.48 1.86 -1.93
N LEU A 174 -15.23 2.21 -2.23
CA LEU A 174 -14.57 3.36 -1.60
C LEU A 174 -15.31 4.66 -1.89
N ASP A 175 -15.72 4.90 -3.15
CA ASP A 175 -16.50 6.08 -3.54
C ASP A 175 -17.87 6.14 -2.83
N ALA A 176 -18.40 4.97 -2.45
CA ALA A 176 -19.65 4.86 -1.68
C ALA A 176 -19.44 4.93 -0.15
N GLY A 177 -18.19 5.08 0.35
CA GLY A 177 -17.88 5.21 1.78
C GLY A 177 -17.60 3.89 2.50
N HIS A 178 -17.35 2.81 1.78
CA HIS A 178 -16.92 1.52 2.35
C HIS A 178 -15.39 1.39 2.34
N PRO A 179 -14.77 0.97 3.45
CA PRO A 179 -13.38 0.56 3.47
C PRO A 179 -13.18 -0.87 2.92
#